data_ea9611277f27d886d18a67ca166bf9c4
#
_entry.id   ea9611277f27d886d18a67ca166bf9c4
#
_cell.length_a   1.000
_cell.length_b   1.000
_cell.length_c   1.000
_cell.angle_alpha   90.00
_cell.angle_beta   90.00
_cell.angle_gamma   90.00
#
_symmetry.space_group_name_H-M   'P 1'
#
loop_
_entity.id
_entity.type
_entity.pdbx_description
1 polymer ?
#
loop_
_entity_poly.entity_id
_entity_poly.type
_entity_poly.pdbx_seq_one_letter_code
_entity_poly.pdbx_strand_id
1 'polypeptide(L)'
;MRDITLCHPRLQRLAGAWMKACVTQGIAVTIGETFRTVAEQDALYAQGRTKPGKKVTNAPGSSYSSQHQWGIAFDFYLIMDIDGDGSTSDDAFNDRTGMFKKAAEIAKGLGLAWGGDWKSLEDKPHLYLPDWGSTPTALIQKYGTPEEFMATWVPEQVKTGWKQEDGGWRFYFRDGSGKWYYLDDTGRMATEPVVLTPDQDGALQYPGLRQ
;
A
#
# COMPACT_ATOMS: atom_id res chain seq x y z
N MET A 1 10.85 -9.32 -6.66
CA MET A 1 9.50 -9.18 -6.06
C MET A 1 9.48 -7.83 -5.39
N ARG A 2 8.57 -6.98 -5.73
CA ARG A 2 8.51 -5.63 -5.19
C ARG A 2 7.90 -5.68 -3.79
N ASP A 3 8.50 -4.96 -2.88
CA ASP A 3 8.15 -5.03 -1.47
C ASP A 3 7.17 -3.93 -1.09
N ILE A 4 5.90 -4.28 -0.86
CA ILE A 4 4.85 -3.35 -0.44
C ILE A 4 5.13 -2.77 0.96
N THR A 5 5.97 -3.41 1.77
CA THR A 5 6.30 -2.94 3.13
C THR A 5 7.13 -1.65 3.13
N LEU A 6 7.72 -1.29 1.99
CA LEU A 6 8.41 -0.03 1.78
C LEU A 6 7.46 1.14 1.43
N CYS A 7 6.18 0.87 1.26
CA CYS A 7 5.17 1.88 0.97
C CYS A 7 4.51 2.42 2.24
N HIS A 8 3.75 3.50 2.09
CA HIS A 8 2.99 4.12 3.18
C HIS A 8 2.13 3.08 3.92
N PRO A 9 2.12 3.04 5.27
CA PRO A 9 1.41 2.02 6.05
C PRO A 9 -0.07 1.84 5.67
N ARG A 10 -0.76 2.95 5.37
CA ARG A 10 -2.15 2.89 4.88
C ARG A 10 -2.24 2.20 3.51
N LEU A 11 -1.27 2.43 2.61
CA LEU A 11 -1.26 1.78 1.30
C LEU A 11 -1.08 0.28 1.44
N GLN A 12 -0.18 -0.17 2.31
CA GLN A 12 0.03 -1.60 2.59
C GLN A 12 -1.26 -2.29 3.02
N ARG A 13 -1.99 -1.68 3.97
CA ARG A 13 -3.26 -2.22 4.47
C ARG A 13 -4.32 -2.26 3.37
N LEU A 14 -4.46 -1.18 2.60
CA LEU A 14 -5.44 -1.11 1.51
C LEU A 14 -5.11 -2.08 0.38
N ALA A 15 -3.84 -2.26 0.05
CA ALA A 15 -3.39 -3.23 -0.95
C ALA A 15 -3.76 -4.68 -0.55
N GLY A 16 -3.55 -5.06 0.71
CA GLY A 16 -3.95 -6.37 1.21
C GLY A 16 -5.47 -6.58 1.19
N ALA A 17 -6.24 -5.58 1.61
CA ALA A 17 -7.71 -5.61 1.56
C ALA A 17 -8.23 -5.71 0.11
N TRP A 18 -7.63 -4.95 -0.80
CA TRP A 18 -7.95 -4.95 -2.22
C TRP A 18 -7.68 -6.31 -2.88
N MET A 19 -6.50 -6.89 -2.66
CA MET A 19 -6.18 -8.22 -3.21
C MET A 19 -7.20 -9.28 -2.75
N LYS A 20 -7.53 -9.28 -1.46
CA LYS A 20 -8.54 -10.19 -0.90
C LYS A 20 -9.91 -9.98 -1.56
N ALA A 21 -10.33 -8.72 -1.74
CA ALA A 21 -11.61 -8.39 -2.37
C ALA A 21 -11.65 -8.78 -3.86
N CYS A 22 -10.55 -8.59 -4.60
CA CYS A 22 -10.43 -9.03 -5.99
C CYS A 22 -10.60 -10.56 -6.10
N VAL A 23 -9.86 -11.32 -5.28
CA VAL A 23 -9.96 -12.79 -5.26
C VAL A 23 -11.38 -13.24 -4.94
N THR A 24 -12.05 -12.60 -3.98
CA THR A 24 -13.45 -12.92 -3.63
C THR A 24 -14.40 -12.69 -4.81
N GLN A 25 -14.08 -11.77 -5.72
CA GLN A 25 -14.86 -11.50 -6.93
C GLN A 25 -14.34 -12.26 -8.18
N GLY A 26 -13.47 -13.24 -7.99
CA GLY A 26 -12.93 -14.06 -9.08
C GLY A 26 -11.89 -13.35 -9.95
N ILE A 27 -11.29 -12.25 -9.46
CA ILE A 27 -10.24 -11.54 -10.16
C ILE A 27 -8.90 -11.85 -9.49
N ALA A 28 -8.09 -12.68 -10.15
CA ALA A 28 -6.76 -13.01 -9.66
C ALA A 28 -5.76 -11.92 -10.08
N VAL A 29 -5.20 -11.24 -9.09
CA VAL A 29 -4.25 -10.13 -9.24
C VAL A 29 -3.01 -10.34 -8.40
N THR A 30 -1.92 -9.68 -8.78
CA THR A 30 -0.73 -9.58 -7.95
C THR A 30 -0.16 -8.18 -7.99
N ILE A 31 0.55 -7.79 -6.92
CA ILE A 31 1.23 -6.50 -6.83
C ILE A 31 2.53 -6.58 -7.63
N GLY A 32 2.73 -5.61 -8.51
CA GLY A 32 3.92 -5.43 -9.31
C GLY A 32 4.90 -4.43 -8.71
N GLU A 33 5.03 -3.25 -9.33
CA GLU A 33 5.87 -2.18 -8.82
C GLU A 33 5.28 -1.57 -7.55
N THR A 34 6.16 -1.22 -6.60
CA THR A 34 5.80 -0.55 -5.35
C THR A 34 6.66 0.68 -5.13
N PHE A 35 7.32 0.84 -3.98
CA PHE A 35 8.29 1.90 -3.78
C PHE A 35 9.44 1.81 -4.80
N ARG A 36 9.91 2.98 -5.24
CA ARG A 36 10.98 3.11 -6.23
C ARG A 36 11.96 4.17 -5.80
N THR A 37 13.23 3.80 -5.71
CA THR A 37 14.34 4.72 -5.42
C THR A 37 14.60 5.68 -6.59
N VAL A 38 15.35 6.77 -6.34
CA VAL A 38 15.83 7.69 -7.39
C VAL A 38 16.58 6.91 -8.49
N ALA A 39 17.49 6.02 -8.09
CA ALA A 39 18.30 5.24 -9.04
C ALA A 39 17.45 4.31 -9.92
N GLU A 40 16.44 3.65 -9.35
CA GLU A 40 15.51 2.80 -10.11
C GLU A 40 14.65 3.63 -11.06
N GLN A 41 14.19 4.80 -10.62
CA GLN A 41 13.42 5.73 -11.47
C GLN A 41 14.27 6.26 -12.63
N ASP A 42 15.54 6.61 -12.38
CA ASP A 42 16.47 7.04 -13.43
C ASP A 42 16.79 5.92 -14.43
N ALA A 43 16.88 4.68 -13.95
CA ALA A 43 17.06 3.52 -14.83
C ALA A 43 15.87 3.35 -15.79
N LEU A 44 14.64 3.52 -15.30
CA LEU A 44 13.43 3.51 -16.15
C LEU A 44 13.38 4.73 -17.07
N TYR A 45 13.76 5.91 -16.59
CA TYR A 45 13.80 7.13 -17.41
C TYR A 45 14.81 7.02 -18.55
N ALA A 46 15.94 6.34 -18.34
CA ALA A 46 16.95 6.10 -19.36
C ALA A 46 16.45 5.15 -20.49
N GLN A 47 15.49 4.28 -20.20
CA GLN A 47 14.95 3.34 -21.18
C GLN A 47 14.23 4.09 -22.33
N GLY A 48 14.56 3.73 -23.56
CA GLY A 48 14.06 4.41 -24.77
C GLY A 48 14.61 5.85 -24.97
N ARG A 49 15.64 6.25 -24.18
CA ARG A 49 16.37 7.52 -24.35
C ARG A 49 17.87 7.27 -24.52
N THR A 50 18.55 6.85 -23.46
CA THR A 50 19.98 6.54 -23.43
C THR A 50 20.25 5.02 -23.35
N LYS A 51 19.21 4.24 -23.07
CA LYS A 51 19.23 2.77 -23.08
C LYS A 51 18.19 2.23 -24.08
N PRO A 52 18.42 1.05 -24.68
CA PRO A 52 17.44 0.42 -25.56
C PRO A 52 16.08 0.21 -24.88
N GLY A 53 15.01 0.14 -25.69
CA GLY A 53 13.65 -0.14 -25.23
C GLY A 53 12.66 0.98 -25.56
N LYS A 54 11.43 0.82 -25.10
CA LYS A 54 10.39 1.86 -25.21
C LYS A 54 10.45 2.79 -23.99
N LYS A 55 10.11 4.06 -24.19
CA LYS A 55 9.92 4.99 -23.05
C LYS A 55 8.78 4.50 -22.16
N VAL A 56 9.06 4.32 -20.87
CA VAL A 56 8.10 3.82 -19.88
C VAL A 56 7.75 4.84 -18.82
N THR A 57 8.49 5.95 -18.72
CA THR A 57 8.19 7.05 -17.83
C THR A 57 8.69 8.37 -18.40
N ASN A 58 8.03 9.48 -18.01
CA ASN A 58 8.50 10.85 -18.30
C ASN A 58 9.13 11.52 -17.06
N ALA A 59 9.15 10.85 -15.92
CA ALA A 59 9.67 11.37 -14.67
C ALA A 59 11.13 10.94 -14.48
N PRO A 60 12.13 11.85 -14.51
CA PRO A 60 13.47 11.53 -14.04
C PRO A 60 13.47 11.34 -12.53
N GLY A 61 14.40 10.53 -11.99
CA GLY A 61 14.46 10.23 -10.56
C GLY A 61 14.59 11.44 -9.67
N SER A 62 15.45 12.37 -10.04
CA SER A 62 15.67 13.60 -9.26
C SER A 62 14.50 14.60 -9.25
N SER A 63 13.48 14.38 -10.09
CA SER A 63 12.28 15.22 -10.10
C SER A 63 11.26 14.89 -9.02
N TYR A 64 11.36 13.71 -8.41
CA TYR A 64 10.38 13.17 -7.44
C TYR A 64 8.92 13.21 -7.95
N SER A 65 8.72 13.24 -9.27
CA SER A 65 7.39 13.39 -9.87
C SER A 65 6.66 12.06 -10.08
N SER A 66 7.23 10.93 -9.66
CA SER A 66 6.57 9.63 -9.63
C SER A 66 6.00 9.33 -8.24
N GLN A 67 4.73 8.94 -8.16
CA GLN A 67 4.08 8.53 -6.90
C GLN A 67 4.75 7.30 -6.25
N HIS A 68 5.38 6.44 -7.03
CA HIS A 68 6.17 5.32 -6.53
C HIS A 68 7.35 5.76 -5.66
N GLN A 69 7.98 6.89 -5.99
CA GLN A 69 9.09 7.42 -5.19
C GLN A 69 8.64 7.90 -3.80
N TRP A 70 7.37 8.24 -3.65
CA TRP A 70 6.75 8.65 -2.40
C TRP A 70 6.13 7.49 -1.62
N GLY A 71 6.20 6.27 -2.14
CA GLY A 71 5.60 5.09 -1.52
C GLY A 71 4.08 5.17 -1.38
N ILE A 72 3.40 5.96 -2.19
CA ILE A 72 1.95 6.16 -2.14
C ILE A 72 1.21 5.48 -3.30
N ALA A 73 1.91 4.71 -4.13
CA ALA A 73 1.34 3.98 -5.26
C ALA A 73 1.94 2.58 -5.39
N PHE A 74 1.18 1.71 -6.01
CA PHE A 74 1.65 0.43 -6.51
C PHE A 74 0.98 0.12 -7.86
N ASP A 75 1.69 -0.66 -8.68
CA ASP A 75 1.13 -1.22 -9.89
C ASP A 75 0.69 -2.66 -9.62
N PHE A 76 -0.31 -3.11 -10.36
CA PHE A 76 -0.76 -4.50 -10.34
C PHE A 76 -0.86 -5.09 -11.73
N TYR A 77 -0.89 -6.40 -11.81
CA TYR A 77 -1.18 -7.13 -13.03
C TYR A 77 -2.03 -8.37 -12.75
N LEU A 78 -2.63 -8.89 -13.82
CA LEU A 78 -3.50 -10.05 -13.76
C LEU A 78 -2.65 -11.33 -13.69
N ILE A 79 -3.14 -12.34 -12.97
CA ILE A 79 -2.64 -13.72 -12.98
C ILE A 79 -3.78 -14.64 -13.40
N MET A 80 -4.37 -14.32 -14.55
CA MET A 80 -5.53 -15.01 -15.14
C MET A 80 -5.21 -15.35 -16.58
N ASP A 81 -5.68 -16.48 -17.05
CA ASP A 81 -5.72 -16.83 -18.47
C ASP A 81 -6.91 -16.10 -19.12
N ILE A 82 -6.63 -15.02 -19.82
CA ILE A 82 -7.66 -14.12 -20.40
C ILE A 82 -8.05 -14.56 -21.81
N ASP A 83 -7.13 -15.17 -22.55
CA ASP A 83 -7.37 -15.57 -23.93
C ASP A 83 -7.65 -17.05 -24.11
N GLY A 84 -7.46 -17.87 -23.08
CA GLY A 84 -7.81 -19.29 -23.05
C GLY A 84 -6.73 -20.19 -23.63
N ASP A 85 -5.48 -19.72 -23.69
CA ASP A 85 -4.36 -20.50 -24.25
C ASP A 85 -3.66 -21.40 -23.19
N GLY A 86 -4.06 -21.29 -21.91
CA GLY A 86 -3.51 -22.03 -20.77
C GLY A 86 -2.33 -21.35 -20.09
N SER A 87 -1.93 -20.14 -20.53
CA SER A 87 -0.91 -19.30 -19.91
C SER A 87 -1.53 -18.12 -19.15
N THR A 88 -0.88 -17.66 -18.11
CA THR A 88 -1.27 -16.43 -17.39
C THR A 88 -0.19 -15.35 -17.48
N SER A 89 0.99 -15.71 -17.98
CA SER A 89 2.16 -14.83 -17.96
C SER A 89 2.15 -13.79 -19.07
N ASP A 90 1.60 -14.10 -20.22
CA ASP A 90 1.41 -13.22 -21.35
C ASP A 90 0.16 -12.36 -21.22
N ASP A 91 -0.78 -12.78 -20.36
CA ASP A 91 -2.00 -12.06 -20.04
C ASP A 91 -1.87 -11.04 -18.90
N ALA A 92 -0.69 -10.89 -18.32
CA ALA A 92 -0.47 -10.02 -17.15
C ALA A 92 -0.99 -8.59 -17.36
N PHE A 93 -0.98 -8.08 -18.59
CA PHE A 93 -1.48 -6.76 -18.98
C PHE A 93 -2.58 -6.82 -20.05
N ASN A 94 -3.16 -7.99 -20.30
CA ASN A 94 -4.24 -8.17 -21.26
C ASN A 94 -5.58 -7.67 -20.67
N ASP A 95 -6.03 -6.50 -21.12
CA ASP A 95 -7.29 -5.88 -20.64
C ASP A 95 -8.49 -6.13 -21.57
N ARG A 96 -8.41 -7.13 -22.45
CA ARG A 96 -9.51 -7.45 -23.39
C ARG A 96 -10.87 -7.67 -22.71
N THR A 97 -10.86 -8.18 -21.48
CA THR A 97 -12.08 -8.45 -20.69
C THR A 97 -12.44 -7.34 -19.71
N GLY A 98 -11.68 -6.23 -19.66
CA GLY A 98 -11.91 -5.10 -18.77
C GLY A 98 -11.64 -5.41 -17.29
N MET A 99 -10.78 -6.40 -17.00
CA MET A 99 -10.48 -6.80 -15.63
C MET A 99 -9.71 -5.75 -14.84
N PHE A 100 -8.88 -4.94 -15.50
CA PHE A 100 -8.22 -3.81 -14.84
C PHE A 100 -9.24 -2.82 -14.27
N LYS A 101 -10.26 -2.46 -15.06
CA LYS A 101 -11.32 -1.58 -14.58
C LYS A 101 -12.10 -2.20 -13.42
N LYS A 102 -12.46 -3.48 -13.50
CA LYS A 102 -13.18 -4.16 -12.41
C LYS A 102 -12.35 -4.18 -11.11
N ALA A 103 -11.06 -4.51 -11.20
CA ALA A 103 -10.15 -4.49 -10.06
C ALA A 103 -9.98 -3.06 -9.49
N ALA A 104 -9.93 -2.04 -10.37
CA ALA A 104 -9.84 -0.64 -9.98
C ALA A 104 -11.11 -0.14 -9.29
N GLU A 105 -12.32 -0.54 -9.71
CA GLU A 105 -13.57 -0.18 -9.02
C GLU A 105 -13.60 -0.75 -7.59
N ILE A 106 -13.07 -1.96 -7.37
CA ILE A 106 -12.89 -2.51 -6.03
C ILE A 106 -11.92 -1.64 -5.22
N ALA A 107 -10.79 -1.23 -5.81
CA ALA A 107 -9.80 -0.37 -5.17
C ALA A 107 -10.40 1.00 -4.78
N LYS A 108 -11.18 1.61 -5.67
CA LYS A 108 -11.88 2.88 -5.44
C LYS A 108 -12.90 2.76 -4.30
N GLY A 109 -13.61 1.65 -4.21
CA GLY A 109 -14.50 1.35 -3.08
C GLY A 109 -13.79 1.25 -1.73
N LEU A 110 -12.50 0.97 -1.73
CA LEU A 110 -11.65 0.93 -0.54
C LEU A 110 -10.91 2.25 -0.25
N GLY A 111 -11.06 3.27 -1.10
CA GLY A 111 -10.44 4.58 -0.93
C GLY A 111 -9.10 4.77 -1.63
N LEU A 112 -8.75 3.90 -2.57
CA LEU A 112 -7.66 4.13 -3.53
C LEU A 112 -8.17 4.90 -4.75
N ALA A 113 -7.26 5.52 -5.49
CA ALA A 113 -7.53 6.07 -6.81
C ALA A 113 -6.82 5.26 -7.90
N TRP A 114 -7.21 5.44 -9.14
CA TRP A 114 -6.78 4.67 -10.28
C TRP A 114 -6.18 5.52 -11.39
N GLY A 115 -5.01 5.14 -11.88
CA GLY A 115 -4.34 5.81 -13.01
C GLY A 115 -5.07 5.67 -14.34
N GLY A 116 -5.96 4.67 -14.48
CA GLY A 116 -6.84 4.54 -15.64
C GLY A 116 -7.91 5.64 -15.75
N ASP A 117 -8.17 6.43 -14.70
CA ASP A 117 -9.05 7.59 -14.73
C ASP A 117 -8.31 8.88 -15.19
N TRP A 118 -6.99 8.84 -15.42
CA TRP A 118 -6.24 10.01 -15.85
C TRP A 118 -6.53 10.39 -17.31
N LYS A 119 -6.73 11.69 -17.54
CA LYS A 119 -7.15 12.20 -18.86
C LYS A 119 -6.01 12.24 -19.89
N SER A 120 -4.78 12.41 -19.45
CA SER A 120 -3.64 12.67 -20.34
C SER A 120 -2.69 11.49 -20.53
N LEU A 121 -2.66 10.57 -19.60
CA LEU A 121 -1.80 9.39 -19.63
C LEU A 121 -2.45 8.28 -18.81
N GLU A 122 -3.38 7.57 -19.45
CA GLU A 122 -4.04 6.42 -18.84
C GLU A 122 -3.01 5.38 -18.41
N ASP A 123 -3.03 5.02 -17.11
CA ASP A 123 -2.15 4.00 -16.54
C ASP A 123 -3.00 2.96 -15.80
N LYS A 124 -3.42 1.93 -16.51
CA LYS A 124 -4.35 0.93 -16.01
C LYS A 124 -3.82 0.08 -14.85
N PRO A 125 -2.54 -0.30 -14.80
CA PRO A 125 -1.98 -0.98 -13.64
C PRO A 125 -1.94 -0.16 -12.36
N HIS A 126 -1.97 1.18 -12.42
CA HIS A 126 -1.58 2.08 -11.35
C HIS A 126 -2.70 2.37 -10.35
N LEU A 127 -2.48 2.02 -9.08
CA LEU A 127 -3.34 2.35 -7.94
C LEU A 127 -2.58 3.19 -6.92
N TYR A 128 -3.23 4.21 -6.33
CA TYR A 128 -2.54 5.15 -5.44
C TYR A 128 -3.45 5.74 -4.35
N LEU A 129 -2.83 6.31 -3.32
CA LEU A 129 -3.52 7.10 -2.29
C LEU A 129 -3.86 8.49 -2.85
N PRO A 130 -5.15 8.90 -2.89
CA PRO A 130 -5.57 10.16 -3.51
C PRO A 130 -5.36 11.41 -2.66
N ASP A 131 -4.90 11.28 -1.43
CA ASP A 131 -4.82 12.36 -0.42
C ASP A 131 -3.98 13.57 -0.87
N TRP A 132 -3.03 13.33 -1.77
CA TRP A 132 -2.13 14.37 -2.30
C TRP A 132 -2.38 14.68 -3.78
N GLY A 133 -3.52 14.24 -4.32
CA GLY A 133 -3.89 14.41 -5.73
C GLY A 133 -3.32 13.34 -6.65
N SER A 134 -3.51 13.55 -7.96
CA SER A 134 -3.06 12.62 -9.00
C SER A 134 -1.57 12.75 -9.34
N THR A 135 -0.86 13.71 -8.75
CA THR A 135 0.59 13.93 -8.91
C THR A 135 1.23 14.23 -7.57
N PRO A 136 2.54 13.98 -7.38
CA PRO A 136 3.24 14.30 -6.13
C PRO A 136 3.48 15.78 -5.88
N THR A 137 2.93 16.69 -6.66
CA THR A 137 3.21 18.14 -6.55
C THR A 137 3.02 18.68 -5.12
N ALA A 138 1.92 18.31 -4.45
CA ALA A 138 1.66 18.74 -3.09
C ALA A 138 2.69 18.18 -2.08
N LEU A 139 3.17 16.94 -2.30
CA LEU A 139 4.21 16.33 -1.47
C LEU A 139 5.55 17.04 -1.67
N ILE A 140 5.94 17.30 -2.92
CA ILE A 140 7.18 18.05 -3.25
C ILE A 140 7.15 19.42 -2.58
N GLN A 141 6.04 20.14 -2.69
CA GLN A 141 5.89 21.48 -2.10
C GLN A 141 5.97 21.46 -0.57
N LYS A 142 5.42 20.44 0.07
CA LYS A 142 5.33 20.36 1.53
C LYS A 142 6.58 19.77 2.18
N TYR A 143 7.17 18.74 1.58
CA TYR A 143 8.23 17.95 2.21
C TYR A 143 9.57 18.04 1.46
N GLY A 144 9.58 18.46 0.20
CA GLY A 144 10.78 18.54 -0.63
C GLY A 144 11.24 17.19 -1.17
N THR A 145 11.45 16.20 -0.31
CA THR A 145 11.93 14.87 -0.70
C THR A 145 11.04 13.74 -0.16
N PRO A 146 11.07 12.56 -0.81
CA PRO A 146 10.37 11.38 -0.31
C PRO A 146 10.81 10.96 1.09
N GLU A 147 12.10 11.08 1.42
CA GLU A 147 12.67 10.71 2.70
C GLU A 147 12.07 11.53 3.84
N GLU A 148 11.91 12.85 3.65
CA GLU A 148 11.27 13.74 4.62
C GLU A 148 9.80 13.38 4.83
N PHE A 149 9.10 13.00 3.78
CA PHE A 149 7.73 12.51 3.90
C PHE A 149 7.67 11.16 4.61
N MET A 150 8.52 10.21 4.23
CA MET A 150 8.58 8.89 4.85
C MET A 150 8.92 8.96 6.34
N ALA A 151 9.74 9.93 6.76
CA ALA A 151 10.04 10.19 8.16
C ALA A 151 8.80 10.61 8.99
N THR A 152 7.77 11.17 8.33
CA THR A 152 6.49 11.50 8.98
C THR A 152 5.56 10.29 9.13
N TRP A 153 5.86 9.20 8.45
CA TRP A 153 5.08 8.00 8.65
C TRP A 153 5.31 7.54 10.08
N VAL A 154 4.37 7.92 10.93
CA VAL A 154 4.26 7.18 12.17
C VAL A 154 4.04 5.75 11.68
N PRO A 155 4.93 4.80 11.94
CA PRO A 155 4.54 3.41 11.82
C PRO A 155 3.22 3.40 12.61
N GLU A 156 2.12 2.96 11.99
CA GLU A 156 1.06 2.43 12.80
C GLU A 156 1.81 1.36 13.58
N GLN A 157 2.28 1.74 14.75
CA GLN A 157 2.89 0.81 15.66
C GLN A 157 1.74 -0.10 16.03
N VAL A 158 1.46 -1.06 15.13
CA VAL A 158 0.92 -2.34 15.52
C VAL A 158 2.03 -2.87 16.43
N LYS A 159 2.06 -2.36 17.63
CA LYS A 159 2.78 -2.96 18.73
C LYS A 159 1.96 -4.19 19.17
N THR A 160 1.83 -5.14 18.21
CA THR A 160 1.64 -6.51 18.62
C THR A 160 2.87 -6.83 19.42
N GLY A 161 2.71 -7.09 20.69
CA GLY A 161 3.86 -7.38 21.53
C GLY A 161 3.48 -7.45 22.99
N TRP A 162 4.36 -8.06 23.74
CA TRP A 162 4.25 -8.15 25.17
C TRP A 162 4.48 -6.79 25.81
N LYS A 163 3.59 -6.40 26.71
CA LYS A 163 3.70 -5.23 27.60
C LYS A 163 3.57 -5.68 29.04
N GLN A 164 4.45 -5.15 29.88
CA GLN A 164 4.33 -5.31 31.31
C GLN A 164 3.39 -4.23 31.86
N GLU A 165 2.37 -4.65 32.56
CA GLU A 165 1.39 -3.80 33.23
C GLU A 165 1.26 -4.21 34.69
N ASP A 166 0.59 -3.36 35.51
CA ASP A 166 0.35 -3.67 36.93
C ASP A 166 -0.40 -5.01 37.02
N GLY A 167 0.30 -6.07 37.46
CA GLY A 167 -0.27 -7.40 37.67
C GLY A 167 0.11 -8.47 36.63
N GLY A 168 0.96 -8.17 35.61
CA GLY A 168 1.45 -9.21 34.69
C GLY A 168 1.84 -8.73 33.30
N TRP A 169 2.13 -9.70 32.45
CA TRP A 169 2.43 -9.45 31.06
C TRP A 169 1.19 -9.65 30.19
N ARG A 170 1.00 -8.77 29.18
CA ARG A 170 -0.06 -8.89 28.17
C ARG A 170 0.50 -8.77 26.77
N PHE A 171 0.02 -9.62 25.89
CA PHE A 171 0.31 -9.56 24.46
C PHE A 171 -0.85 -8.86 23.75
N TYR A 172 -0.63 -7.64 23.29
CA TYR A 172 -1.62 -6.89 22.51
C TYR A 172 -1.54 -7.19 21.04
N PHE A 173 -2.68 -7.34 20.39
CA PHE A 173 -2.79 -7.55 18.97
C PHE A 173 -4.07 -6.91 18.41
N ARG A 174 -4.08 -6.65 17.10
CA ARG A 174 -5.26 -6.19 16.38
C ARG A 174 -5.90 -7.34 15.63
N ASP A 175 -7.22 -7.40 15.60
CA ASP A 175 -7.95 -8.30 14.71
C ASP A 175 -8.07 -7.74 13.29
N GLY A 176 -8.65 -8.52 12.39
CA GLY A 176 -8.86 -8.12 10.99
C GLY A 176 -9.81 -6.92 10.80
N SER A 177 -10.56 -6.52 11.83
CA SER A 177 -11.41 -5.32 11.84
C SER A 177 -10.71 -4.09 12.40
N GLY A 178 -9.46 -4.22 12.86
CA GLY A 178 -8.67 -3.16 13.45
C GLY A 178 -8.92 -2.92 14.93
N LYS A 179 -9.70 -3.76 15.59
CA LYS A 179 -9.94 -3.69 17.04
C LYS A 179 -8.80 -4.34 17.81
N TRP A 180 -8.44 -3.75 18.95
CA TRP A 180 -7.41 -4.26 19.82
C TRP A 180 -7.94 -5.30 20.80
N TYR A 181 -7.14 -6.32 21.04
CA TYR A 181 -7.34 -7.35 22.06
C TYR A 181 -6.02 -7.65 22.75
N TYR A 182 -6.05 -8.40 23.84
CA TYR A 182 -4.85 -8.92 24.48
C TYR A 182 -5.00 -10.39 24.88
N LEU A 183 -3.85 -11.06 25.00
CA LEU A 183 -3.67 -12.29 25.75
C LEU A 183 -2.90 -11.95 27.02
N ASP A 184 -3.30 -12.49 28.17
CA ASP A 184 -2.50 -12.43 29.37
C ASP A 184 -1.40 -13.50 29.39
N ASP A 185 -0.54 -13.49 30.39
CA ASP A 185 0.55 -14.46 30.55
C ASP A 185 0.07 -15.89 30.86
N THR A 186 -1.21 -16.09 31.16
CA THR A 186 -1.86 -17.39 31.29
C THR A 186 -2.46 -17.90 29.98
N GLY A 187 -2.37 -17.11 28.89
CA GLY A 187 -2.94 -17.40 27.59
C GLY A 187 -4.45 -17.11 27.47
N ARG A 188 -5.02 -16.42 28.47
CA ARG A 188 -6.43 -16.00 28.44
C ARG A 188 -6.60 -14.77 27.55
N MET A 189 -7.50 -14.84 26.60
CA MET A 189 -7.81 -13.75 25.68
C MET A 189 -8.86 -12.81 26.28
N ALA A 190 -8.70 -11.50 26.02
CA ALA A 190 -9.74 -10.53 26.31
C ALA A 190 -11.01 -10.87 25.52
N THR A 191 -12.17 -10.87 26.20
CA THR A 191 -13.49 -11.15 25.58
C THR A 191 -14.04 -9.94 24.84
N GLU A 192 -13.59 -8.72 25.20
CA GLU A 192 -14.01 -7.46 24.61
C GLU A 192 -12.82 -6.71 24.05
N PRO A 193 -13.00 -5.92 22.97
CA PRO A 193 -11.95 -5.06 22.45
C PRO A 193 -11.48 -4.06 23.51
N VAL A 194 -10.18 -3.82 23.56
CA VAL A 194 -9.61 -2.77 24.40
C VAL A 194 -9.44 -1.47 23.60
N VAL A 195 -9.74 -0.35 24.23
CA VAL A 195 -9.53 0.97 23.62
C VAL A 195 -8.13 1.45 24.00
N LEU A 196 -7.28 1.62 23.00
CA LEU A 196 -5.97 2.24 23.17
C LEU A 196 -6.05 3.70 22.70
N THR A 197 -5.79 4.64 23.60
CA THR A 197 -5.79 6.08 23.28
C THR A 197 -4.36 6.59 23.17
N PRO A 198 -4.03 7.42 22.17
CA PRO A 198 -2.72 8.06 22.10
C PRO A 198 -2.60 9.10 23.23
N ASP A 199 -1.41 9.22 23.80
CA ASP A 199 -1.02 10.34 24.66
C ASP A 199 -0.65 11.59 23.83
N GLN A 200 -0.15 12.63 24.52
CA GLN A 200 0.23 13.88 23.89
C GLN A 200 1.37 13.74 22.86
N ASP A 201 2.19 12.69 22.99
CA ASP A 201 3.31 12.38 22.10
C ASP A 201 2.92 11.34 21.03
N GLY A 202 1.63 10.93 20.97
CA GLY A 202 1.13 9.94 20.03
C GLY A 202 1.42 8.49 20.43
N ALA A 203 2.00 8.22 21.60
CA ALA A 203 2.20 6.86 22.10
C ALA A 203 0.88 6.28 22.61
N LEU A 204 0.56 5.04 22.22
CA LEU A 204 -0.66 4.39 22.66
C LEU A 204 -0.60 4.05 24.14
N GLN A 205 -1.56 4.58 24.91
CA GLN A 205 -1.77 4.24 26.30
C GLN A 205 -2.55 2.93 26.41
N TYR A 206 -1.97 1.97 27.09
CA TYR A 206 -2.61 0.70 27.37
C TYR A 206 -3.48 0.86 28.62
N PRO A 207 -4.74 0.38 28.62
CA PRO A 207 -5.55 0.44 29.81
C PRO A 207 -4.87 -0.39 30.90
N GLY A 208 -4.50 0.26 32.00
CA GLY A 208 -4.02 -0.43 33.18
C GLY A 208 -5.05 -1.45 33.66
N LEU A 209 -4.60 -2.53 34.27
CA LEU A 209 -5.47 -3.45 34.96
C LEU A 209 -6.23 -2.66 36.06
N ARG A 210 -7.50 -2.36 35.79
CA ARG A 210 -8.38 -2.04 36.89
C ARG A 210 -8.64 -3.34 37.63
N GLN A 211 -8.21 -3.36 38.87
CA GLN A 211 -8.50 -4.42 39.84
C GLN A 211 -9.99 -4.70 39.94
#